data_eb9282871c73fe0cceabbb6fb9d62d2b
#
_entry.id   eb9282871c73fe0cceabbb6fb9d62d2b
#
_cell.length_a   1.000
_cell.length_b   1.000
_cell.length_c   1.000
_cell.angle_alpha   90.00
_cell.angle_beta   90.00
_cell.angle_gamma   90.00
#
_symmetry.space_group_name_H-M   'P 1'
#
loop_
_entity.id
_entity.type
_entity.pdbx_description
1 polymer ?
#
loop_
_entity_poly.entity_id
_entity_poly.type
_entity_poly.pdbx_seq_one_letter_code
_entity_poly.pdbx_strand_id
1 'polypeptide(L)'
;EIRLSLVGSEMCIRDRYCTTQQNISQHVDNIYKDGELFTEATNKKFLLVRQEGNRQVRRNIDHYNLDMVIALGYRVQSQVATRFRRWATQRLHEYIQKGFAMDDERLKQGGNRYFRELLQRIRDIRSSERNFYQQVTDIYATATDYDPRDEMTKMFFATVQNKLHYAVHENTAAEVIYNRVDNEKPFVGMTNFKGNYVTKDDMKIAKNYLSEIELQRLNLLVSGFLDFAEFQALEMNPMTMKDWIEALDNQIIAHKRKVLIDKGRISHKQAIEKAEKEFAIYRKREMDLLESDFDKEIKRLKDKNDNNPN
;
A
#
# COMPACT_ATOMS: atom_id res chain seq x y z
N GLU A 1 0.57 24.07 -9.24
CA GLU A 1 0.50 22.64 -9.56
C GLU A 1 1.12 22.40 -10.92
N ILE A 2 2.36 21.95 -10.97
CA ILE A 2 2.91 21.39 -12.20
C ILE A 2 2.13 20.10 -12.42
N ARG A 3 1.21 20.10 -13.37
CA ARG A 3 0.60 18.86 -13.86
C ARG A 3 1.74 17.97 -14.34
N LEU A 4 2.03 16.92 -13.61
CA LEU A 4 3.06 15.90 -13.87
C LEU A 4 2.89 15.20 -15.24
N SER A 5 1.87 15.59 -16.04
CA SER A 5 1.54 14.95 -17.30
C SER A 5 2.32 15.45 -18.52
N LEU A 6 2.91 16.66 -18.48
CA LEU A 6 3.62 17.22 -19.62
C LEU A 6 4.81 18.05 -19.15
N VAL A 7 6.02 17.61 -19.48
CA VAL A 7 7.27 18.23 -18.98
C VAL A 7 7.88 19.21 -19.98
N GLY A 8 7.55 19.13 -21.28
CA GLY A 8 7.99 20.11 -22.27
C GLY A 8 8.14 19.57 -23.69
N SER A 9 8.37 20.51 -24.63
CA SER A 9 8.68 20.20 -26.01
C SER A 9 10.11 19.69 -26.16
N GLU A 10 10.45 19.13 -27.32
CA GLU A 10 11.84 18.73 -27.63
C GLU A 10 12.85 19.85 -27.42
N MET A 11 12.46 21.09 -27.68
CA MET A 11 13.30 22.27 -27.44
C MET A 11 13.60 22.45 -25.95
N CYS A 12 12.61 22.31 -25.08
CA CYS A 12 12.80 22.40 -23.64
C CYS A 12 13.67 21.25 -23.11
N ILE A 13 13.52 20.05 -23.68
CA ILE A 13 14.29 18.85 -23.29
C ILE A 13 15.73 19.00 -23.77
N ARG A 14 15.94 19.48 -25.00
CA ARG A 14 17.26 19.85 -25.59
C ARG A 14 18.03 20.80 -24.67
N ASP A 15 17.39 21.88 -24.25
CA ASP A 15 18.02 22.88 -23.37
C ASP A 15 18.32 22.29 -21.99
N ARG A 16 17.44 21.46 -21.47
CA ARG A 16 17.64 20.75 -20.18
C ARG A 16 18.84 19.82 -20.21
N TYR A 17 19.04 19.07 -21.28
CA TYR A 17 20.15 18.13 -21.43
C TYR A 17 21.38 18.72 -22.11
N CYS A 18 21.37 20.00 -22.51
CA CYS A 18 22.47 20.67 -23.20
C CYS A 18 22.96 19.87 -24.41
N THR A 19 22.04 19.56 -25.33
CA THR A 19 22.31 18.80 -26.57
C THR A 19 21.67 19.46 -27.77
N THR A 20 21.65 18.81 -28.92
CA THR A 20 20.99 19.32 -30.14
C THR A 20 19.57 18.78 -30.26
N GLN A 21 18.67 19.53 -30.95
CA GLN A 21 17.31 19.07 -31.19
C GLN A 21 17.30 17.77 -32.01
N GLN A 22 18.17 17.68 -32.99
CA GLN A 22 18.33 16.50 -33.85
C GLN A 22 18.65 15.24 -33.03
N ASN A 23 19.53 15.37 -32.03
CA ASN A 23 19.88 14.28 -31.13
C ASN A 23 18.66 13.83 -30.28
N ILE A 24 17.88 14.82 -29.78
CA ILE A 24 16.65 14.50 -29.04
C ILE A 24 15.65 13.76 -29.92
N SER A 25 15.34 14.30 -31.13
CA SER A 25 14.38 13.66 -32.05
C SER A 25 14.81 12.23 -32.38
N GLN A 26 16.09 12.01 -32.68
CA GLN A 26 16.62 10.67 -32.99
C GLN A 26 16.47 9.69 -31.84
N HIS A 27 16.73 10.15 -30.61
CA HIS A 27 16.55 9.28 -29.42
C HIS A 27 15.07 9.02 -29.12
N VAL A 28 14.17 9.98 -29.34
CA VAL A 28 12.72 9.79 -29.22
C VAL A 28 12.25 8.71 -30.20
N ASP A 29 12.64 8.81 -31.47
CA ASP A 29 12.29 7.83 -32.49
C ASP A 29 12.81 6.42 -32.14
N ASN A 30 14.02 6.33 -31.61
CA ASN A 30 14.60 5.06 -31.18
C ASN A 30 13.87 4.47 -29.98
N ILE A 31 13.47 5.29 -28.98
CA ILE A 31 12.69 4.85 -27.79
C ILE A 31 11.37 4.22 -28.24
N TYR A 32 10.66 4.86 -29.17
CA TYR A 32 9.41 4.32 -29.72
C TYR A 32 9.63 3.07 -30.57
N LYS A 33 10.66 3.06 -31.42
CA LYS A 33 11.02 1.93 -32.28
C LYS A 33 11.41 0.69 -31.47
N ASP A 34 12.14 0.87 -30.35
CA ASP A 34 12.56 -0.19 -29.44
C ASP A 34 11.40 -0.69 -28.57
N GLY A 35 10.23 -0.03 -28.61
CA GLY A 35 9.06 -0.39 -27.78
C GLY A 35 9.23 -0.08 -26.30
N GLU A 36 10.22 0.76 -25.94
CA GLU A 36 10.46 1.15 -24.54
C GLU A 36 9.30 2.01 -23.99
N LEU A 37 8.77 2.91 -24.84
CA LEU A 37 7.59 3.73 -24.52
C LEU A 37 6.63 3.75 -25.71
N PHE A 38 5.36 4.11 -25.45
CA PHE A 38 4.32 4.23 -26.47
C PHE A 38 3.96 5.70 -26.70
N THR A 39 3.77 6.08 -27.96
CA THR A 39 3.49 7.47 -28.37
C THR A 39 2.22 8.01 -27.70
N GLU A 40 1.14 7.20 -27.64
CA GLU A 40 -0.15 7.59 -27.11
C GLU A 40 -0.10 7.92 -25.61
N ALA A 41 0.82 7.27 -24.88
CA ALA A 41 0.99 7.46 -23.45
C ALA A 41 1.94 8.61 -23.09
N THR A 42 2.85 8.97 -23.98
CA THR A 42 3.99 9.86 -23.65
C THR A 42 4.07 11.13 -24.47
N ASN A 43 3.35 11.25 -25.58
CA ASN A 43 3.35 12.40 -26.49
C ASN A 43 1.96 13.05 -26.58
N LYS A 44 1.94 14.38 -26.61
CA LYS A 44 0.75 15.17 -26.93
C LYS A 44 1.13 16.40 -27.75
N LYS A 45 0.39 16.63 -28.84
CA LYS A 45 0.59 17.79 -29.71
C LYS A 45 -0.17 19.00 -29.17
N PHE A 46 0.52 20.14 -29.10
CA PHE A 46 -0.07 21.42 -28.74
C PHE A 46 0.10 22.41 -29.87
N LEU A 47 -0.97 23.13 -30.17
CA LEU A 47 -0.96 24.20 -31.15
C LEU A 47 -0.28 25.44 -30.55
N LEU A 48 0.89 25.78 -31.08
CA LEU A 48 1.58 27.03 -30.77
C LEU A 48 1.31 28.06 -31.88
N VAL A 49 0.82 29.25 -31.50
CA VAL A 49 0.63 30.38 -32.39
C VAL A 49 1.70 31.42 -32.07
N ARG A 50 2.58 31.70 -33.00
CA ARG A 50 3.61 32.71 -32.84
C ARG A 50 3.50 33.77 -33.96
N GLN A 51 3.78 35.02 -33.61
CA GLN A 51 3.96 36.09 -34.58
C GLN A 51 5.39 36.03 -35.13
N GLU A 52 5.54 35.73 -36.43
CA GLU A 52 6.82 35.76 -37.11
C GLU A 52 6.75 36.90 -38.14
N GLY A 53 7.36 38.03 -37.80
CA GLY A 53 7.20 39.29 -38.58
C GLY A 53 5.73 39.75 -38.59
N ASN A 54 5.14 39.93 -39.77
CA ASN A 54 3.74 40.37 -39.96
C ASN A 54 2.73 39.18 -40.09
N ARG A 55 3.18 37.93 -39.86
CA ARG A 55 2.31 36.75 -40.03
C ARG A 55 2.15 35.97 -38.71
N GLN A 56 0.93 35.52 -38.43
CA GLN A 56 0.69 34.53 -37.40
C GLN A 56 0.96 33.13 -37.96
N VAL A 57 1.96 32.45 -37.40
CA VAL A 57 2.31 31.08 -37.78
C VAL A 57 1.77 30.12 -36.71
N ARG A 58 1.02 29.13 -37.18
CA ARG A 58 0.46 28.04 -36.31
C ARG A 58 1.27 26.79 -36.53
N ARG A 59 1.84 26.24 -35.45
CA ARG A 59 2.61 25.00 -35.51
C ARG A 59 2.11 24.04 -34.41
N ASN A 60 1.94 22.78 -34.77
CA ASN A 60 1.74 21.70 -33.77
C ASN A 60 3.11 21.28 -33.24
N ILE A 61 3.31 21.41 -31.94
CA ILE A 61 4.55 21.05 -31.27
C ILE A 61 4.29 19.85 -30.36
N ASP A 62 5.11 18.83 -30.54
CA ASP A 62 5.10 17.64 -29.67
C ASP A 62 5.62 18.00 -28.27
N HIS A 63 4.87 17.59 -27.28
CA HIS A 63 5.23 17.69 -25.86
C HIS A 63 5.24 16.31 -25.25
N TYR A 64 6.24 16.06 -24.44
CA TYR A 64 6.51 14.77 -23.83
C TYR A 64 6.31 14.81 -22.32
N ASN A 65 5.92 13.69 -21.75
CA ASN A 65 5.76 13.53 -20.31
C ASN A 65 7.11 13.24 -19.63
N LEU A 66 7.06 13.03 -18.30
CA LEU A 66 8.25 12.76 -17.49
C LEU A 66 8.94 11.45 -17.89
N ASP A 67 8.20 10.44 -18.32
CA ASP A 67 8.76 9.14 -18.68
C ASP A 67 9.71 9.27 -19.88
N MET A 68 9.30 10.01 -20.90
CA MET A 68 10.16 10.31 -22.04
C MET A 68 11.41 11.11 -21.63
N VAL A 69 11.28 12.10 -20.72
CA VAL A 69 12.43 12.86 -20.24
C VAL A 69 13.42 11.97 -19.50
N ILE A 70 12.92 11.05 -18.67
CA ILE A 70 13.76 10.07 -17.96
C ILE A 70 14.47 9.14 -18.96
N ALA A 71 13.75 8.56 -19.91
CA ALA A 71 14.31 7.66 -20.92
C ALA A 71 15.42 8.34 -21.72
N LEU A 72 15.19 9.60 -22.16
CA LEU A 72 16.20 10.41 -22.84
C LEU A 72 17.43 10.65 -21.97
N GLY A 73 17.28 10.86 -20.67
CA GLY A 73 18.38 11.03 -19.73
C GLY A 73 19.35 9.86 -19.66
N TYR A 74 18.86 8.65 -19.94
CA TYR A 74 19.72 7.45 -20.04
C TYR A 74 20.42 7.31 -21.40
N ARG A 75 19.86 7.87 -22.48
CA ARG A 75 20.37 7.70 -23.84
C ARG A 75 21.27 8.87 -24.31
N VAL A 76 20.96 10.10 -23.88
CA VAL A 76 21.68 11.30 -24.31
C VAL A 76 23.09 11.32 -23.72
N GLN A 77 24.07 11.67 -24.59
CA GLN A 77 25.47 11.84 -24.19
C GLN A 77 25.78 13.32 -23.91
N SER A 78 25.59 13.73 -22.65
CA SER A 78 25.97 15.05 -22.17
C SER A 78 26.40 15.00 -20.71
N GLN A 79 27.11 16.07 -20.25
CA GLN A 79 27.50 16.16 -18.83
C GLN A 79 26.29 16.24 -17.90
N VAL A 80 25.19 16.87 -18.35
CA VAL A 80 23.95 16.96 -17.58
C VAL A 80 23.28 15.59 -17.48
N ALA A 81 23.20 14.85 -18.60
CA ALA A 81 22.69 13.48 -18.58
C ALA A 81 23.55 12.54 -17.73
N THR A 82 24.88 12.74 -17.73
CA THR A 82 25.78 11.97 -16.84
C THR A 82 25.50 12.27 -15.36
N ARG A 83 25.29 13.52 -14.98
CA ARG A 83 24.89 13.89 -13.61
C ARG A 83 23.53 13.29 -13.22
N PHE A 84 22.57 13.34 -14.14
CA PHE A 84 21.27 12.71 -13.96
C PHE A 84 21.40 11.21 -13.73
N ARG A 85 22.16 10.49 -14.56
CA ARG A 85 22.37 9.04 -14.38
C ARG A 85 23.02 8.69 -13.06
N ARG A 86 24.02 9.45 -12.60
CA ARG A 86 24.66 9.26 -11.28
C ARG A 86 23.65 9.42 -10.14
N TRP A 87 22.85 10.48 -10.20
CA TRP A 87 21.79 10.72 -9.22
C TRP A 87 20.74 9.58 -9.24
N ALA A 88 20.25 9.20 -10.41
CA ALA A 88 19.28 8.12 -10.55
C ALA A 88 19.82 6.78 -10.05
N THR A 89 21.07 6.44 -10.42
CA THR A 89 21.74 5.23 -9.94
C THR A 89 21.85 5.22 -8.41
N GLN A 90 22.19 6.35 -7.80
CA GLN A 90 22.27 6.45 -6.34
C GLN A 90 20.89 6.22 -5.69
N ARG A 91 19.81 6.77 -6.24
CA ARG A 91 18.44 6.56 -5.74
C ARG A 91 17.98 5.12 -5.92
N LEU A 92 18.26 4.51 -7.06
CA LEU A 92 17.96 3.11 -7.32
C LEU A 92 18.75 2.18 -6.37
N HIS A 93 20.02 2.47 -6.16
CA HIS A 93 20.87 1.71 -5.23
C HIS A 93 20.32 1.79 -3.80
N GLU A 94 19.96 2.99 -3.33
CA GLU A 94 19.34 3.19 -2.04
C GLU A 94 18.01 2.40 -1.91
N TYR A 95 17.17 2.48 -2.94
CA TYR A 95 15.89 1.76 -2.97
C TYR A 95 16.08 0.23 -2.96
N ILE A 96 17.02 -0.30 -3.73
CA ILE A 96 17.30 -1.75 -3.79
C ILE A 96 17.83 -2.26 -2.45
N GLN A 97 18.69 -1.49 -1.78
CA GLN A 97 19.26 -1.91 -0.49
C GLN A 97 18.29 -1.75 0.68
N LYS A 98 17.57 -0.63 0.75
CA LYS A 98 16.74 -0.27 1.92
C LYS A 98 15.25 -0.53 1.72
N GLY A 99 14.78 -0.70 0.47
CA GLY A 99 13.36 -0.76 0.12
C GLY A 99 12.66 0.60 0.06
N PHE A 100 13.39 1.71 0.25
CA PHE A 100 12.88 3.07 0.12
C PHE A 100 13.98 4.05 -0.30
N ALA A 101 13.57 5.18 -0.91
CA ALA A 101 14.40 6.35 -1.15
C ALA A 101 13.56 7.60 -0.85
N MET A 102 14.09 8.55 -0.04
CA MET A 102 13.37 9.72 0.41
C MET A 102 14.09 11.02 0.05
N ASP A 103 13.32 12.07 -0.13
CA ASP A 103 13.79 13.46 -0.23
C ASP A 103 13.37 14.18 1.06
N ASP A 104 14.23 14.12 2.06
CA ASP A 104 13.97 14.64 3.41
C ASP A 104 13.69 16.13 3.39
N GLU A 105 14.40 16.90 2.56
CA GLU A 105 14.21 18.35 2.48
C GLU A 105 12.83 18.69 1.91
N ARG A 106 12.42 18.01 0.86
CA ARG A 106 11.11 18.17 0.27
C ARG A 106 9.99 17.76 1.23
N LEU A 107 10.20 16.73 2.03
CA LEU A 107 9.22 16.25 3.02
C LEU A 107 9.12 17.23 4.21
N LYS A 108 10.23 17.88 4.63
CA LYS A 108 10.27 18.86 5.72
C LYS A 108 9.57 20.18 5.38
N GLN A 109 9.42 20.54 4.11
CA GLN A 109 8.83 21.82 3.67
C GLN A 109 7.35 22.03 4.03
N GLY A 110 6.73 21.10 4.75
CA GLY A 110 5.41 21.22 5.39
C GLY A 110 4.21 21.28 4.43
N GLY A 111 3.00 20.97 4.92
CA GLY A 111 1.74 21.04 4.15
C GLY A 111 1.64 20.04 2.99
N ASN A 112 2.63 19.20 2.79
CA ASN A 112 2.73 18.30 1.66
C ASN A 112 1.84 17.06 1.86
N ARG A 113 0.96 16.83 0.90
CA ARG A 113 0.14 15.61 0.78
C ARG A 113 0.98 14.33 0.93
N TYR A 114 2.18 14.34 0.36
CA TYR A 114 3.11 13.20 0.38
C TYR A 114 3.70 12.91 1.77
N PHE A 115 3.88 13.92 2.62
CA PHE A 115 4.29 13.69 4.01
C PHE A 115 3.20 12.93 4.79
N ARG A 116 1.92 13.29 4.61
CA ARG A 116 0.80 12.53 5.22
C ARG A 116 0.71 11.11 4.70
N GLU A 117 0.91 10.91 3.39
CA GLU A 117 0.96 9.59 2.78
C GLU A 117 2.11 8.75 3.36
N LEU A 118 3.30 9.33 3.50
CA LEU A 118 4.46 8.65 4.11
C LEU A 118 4.16 8.24 5.55
N LEU A 119 3.61 9.13 6.38
CA LEU A 119 3.21 8.82 7.75
C LEU A 119 2.19 7.68 7.80
N GLN A 120 1.22 7.68 6.89
CA GLN A 120 0.25 6.60 6.80
C GLN A 120 0.93 5.26 6.47
N ARG A 121 1.80 5.23 5.48
CA ARG A 121 2.56 4.02 5.12
C ARG A 121 3.43 3.51 6.26
N ILE A 122 4.12 4.40 6.98
CA ILE A 122 4.93 4.02 8.15
C ILE A 122 4.04 3.37 9.22
N ARG A 123 2.87 3.95 9.52
CA ARG A 123 1.91 3.39 10.47
C ARG A 123 1.39 2.03 10.03
N ASP A 124 1.06 1.88 8.74
CA ASP A 124 0.61 0.62 8.17
C ASP A 124 1.68 -0.49 8.26
N ILE A 125 2.94 -0.13 8.04
CA ILE A 125 4.08 -1.06 8.19
C ILE A 125 4.27 -1.45 9.66
N ARG A 126 4.29 -0.48 10.59
CA ARG A 126 4.42 -0.74 12.04
C ARG A 126 3.28 -1.58 12.58
N SER A 127 2.07 -1.33 12.14
CA SER A 127 0.86 -2.04 12.59
C SER A 127 0.57 -3.31 11.78
N SER A 128 1.44 -3.69 10.83
CA SER A 128 1.31 -4.98 10.16
C SER A 128 1.41 -6.10 11.20
N GLU A 129 0.58 -7.14 11.07
CA GLU A 129 0.41 -8.16 12.11
C GLU A 129 1.73 -8.78 12.57
N ARG A 130 2.62 -9.09 11.61
CA ARG A 130 3.95 -9.64 11.92
C ARG A 130 4.83 -8.65 12.68
N ASN A 131 4.91 -7.39 12.22
CA ASN A 131 5.76 -6.38 12.86
C ASN A 131 5.22 -6.00 14.23
N PHE A 132 3.89 -5.86 14.35
CA PHE A 132 3.23 -5.59 15.62
C PHE A 132 3.48 -6.70 16.62
N TYR A 133 3.29 -7.97 16.21
CA TYR A 133 3.59 -9.13 17.05
C TYR A 133 5.03 -9.11 17.55
N GLN A 134 5.99 -8.88 16.65
CA GLN A 134 7.40 -8.86 17.03
C GLN A 134 7.71 -7.72 17.98
N GLN A 135 7.26 -6.50 17.70
CA GLN A 135 7.50 -5.33 18.58
C GLN A 135 6.85 -5.49 19.95
N VAL A 136 5.62 -6.01 20.02
CA VAL A 136 4.97 -6.30 21.30
C VAL A 136 5.73 -7.39 22.05
N THR A 137 6.25 -8.41 21.37
CA THR A 137 7.08 -9.44 21.97
C THR A 137 8.41 -8.89 22.49
N ASP A 138 9.05 -7.99 21.72
CA ASP A 138 10.29 -7.34 22.10
C ASP A 138 10.09 -6.44 23.35
N ILE A 139 9.02 -5.65 23.37
CA ILE A 139 8.62 -4.85 24.54
C ILE A 139 8.41 -5.74 25.75
N TYR A 140 7.70 -6.82 25.54
CA TYR A 140 7.36 -7.77 26.56
C TYR A 140 8.58 -8.47 27.16
N ALA A 141 9.57 -8.80 26.32
CA ALA A 141 10.83 -9.36 26.76
C ALA A 141 11.63 -8.41 27.67
N THR A 142 11.29 -7.10 27.70
CA THR A 142 11.87 -6.12 28.63
C THR A 142 11.18 -6.10 29.99
N ALA A 143 10.04 -6.75 30.15
CA ALA A 143 9.34 -6.81 31.43
C ALA A 143 10.20 -7.55 32.48
N THR A 144 10.20 -7.03 33.70
CA THR A 144 11.03 -7.57 34.79
C THR A 144 10.60 -8.94 35.27
N ASP A 145 9.34 -9.31 35.02
CA ASP A 145 8.69 -10.57 35.36
C ASP A 145 8.45 -11.47 34.14
N TYR A 146 9.20 -11.24 33.05
CA TYR A 146 9.06 -12.02 31.82
C TYR A 146 9.59 -13.45 31.97
N ASP A 147 8.73 -14.43 31.72
CA ASP A 147 9.10 -15.84 31.55
C ASP A 147 8.52 -16.36 30.21
N PRO A 148 9.37 -16.73 29.23
CA PRO A 148 8.90 -17.23 27.94
C PRO A 148 8.13 -18.56 28.01
N ARG A 149 8.16 -19.25 29.15
CA ARG A 149 7.46 -20.51 29.38
C ARG A 149 6.08 -20.33 30.02
N ASP A 150 5.81 -19.14 30.57
CA ASP A 150 4.56 -18.85 31.25
C ASP A 150 3.40 -18.75 30.24
N GLU A 151 2.25 -19.29 30.63
CA GLU A 151 1.00 -19.11 29.89
C GLU A 151 0.57 -17.64 29.81
N MET A 152 0.90 -16.83 30.82
CA MET A 152 0.64 -15.39 30.80
C MET A 152 1.35 -14.69 29.64
N THR A 153 2.53 -15.12 29.27
CA THR A 153 3.26 -14.63 28.10
C THR A 153 2.48 -14.85 26.79
N LYS A 154 1.91 -16.04 26.63
CA LYS A 154 1.09 -16.39 25.45
C LYS A 154 -0.24 -15.62 25.42
N MET A 155 -0.81 -15.34 26.60
CA MET A 155 -2.07 -14.62 26.72
C MET A 155 -1.91 -13.11 26.56
N PHE A 156 -0.74 -12.55 26.82
CA PHE A 156 -0.51 -11.10 26.77
C PHE A 156 -0.76 -10.55 25.37
N PHE A 157 -0.18 -11.14 24.34
CA PHE A 157 -0.39 -10.68 22.96
C PHE A 157 -1.89 -10.69 22.59
N ALA A 158 -2.57 -11.77 22.91
CA ALA A 158 -4.01 -11.86 22.65
C ALA A 158 -4.79 -10.79 23.44
N THR A 159 -4.38 -10.49 24.68
CA THR A 159 -4.98 -9.46 25.51
C THR A 159 -4.76 -8.08 24.90
N VAL A 160 -3.54 -7.73 24.53
CA VAL A 160 -3.21 -6.46 23.89
C VAL A 160 -3.98 -6.27 22.57
N GLN A 161 -3.96 -7.30 21.73
CA GLN A 161 -4.70 -7.29 20.47
C GLN A 161 -6.20 -7.08 20.67
N ASN A 162 -6.81 -7.84 21.59
CA ASN A 162 -8.24 -7.72 21.87
C ASN A 162 -8.62 -6.37 22.46
N LYS A 163 -7.82 -5.80 23.38
CA LYS A 163 -8.04 -4.47 23.93
C LYS A 163 -7.98 -3.38 22.86
N LEU A 164 -7.00 -3.45 21.95
CA LEU A 164 -6.87 -2.52 20.84
C LEU A 164 -8.06 -2.61 19.86
N HIS A 165 -8.45 -3.83 19.49
CA HIS A 165 -9.64 -4.02 18.65
C HIS A 165 -10.89 -3.48 19.34
N TYR A 166 -11.10 -3.82 20.62
CA TYR A 166 -12.26 -3.36 21.36
C TYR A 166 -12.33 -1.83 21.48
N ALA A 167 -11.20 -1.18 21.69
CA ALA A 167 -11.13 0.27 21.74
C ALA A 167 -11.58 0.94 20.41
N VAL A 168 -11.42 0.26 19.27
CA VAL A 168 -11.78 0.80 17.96
C VAL A 168 -13.26 0.63 17.64
N HIS A 169 -13.83 -0.56 17.86
CA HIS A 169 -15.16 -0.95 17.37
C HIS A 169 -15.98 -1.81 18.35
N GLU A 170 -15.59 -1.83 19.61
CA GLU A 170 -16.29 -2.51 20.73
C GLU A 170 -16.50 -4.03 20.51
N ASN A 171 -15.62 -4.67 19.76
CA ASN A 171 -15.56 -6.12 19.58
C ASN A 171 -14.13 -6.62 19.76
N THR A 172 -13.94 -7.83 20.24
CA THR A 172 -12.65 -8.51 20.18
C THR A 172 -12.32 -8.93 18.75
N ALA A 173 -11.07 -9.33 18.49
CA ALA A 173 -10.66 -9.82 17.19
C ALA A 173 -11.53 -11.01 16.71
N ALA A 174 -11.84 -11.95 17.61
CA ALA A 174 -12.71 -13.09 17.33
C ALA A 174 -14.15 -12.65 17.00
N GLU A 175 -14.69 -11.70 17.75
CA GLU A 175 -16.04 -11.17 17.51
C GLU A 175 -16.15 -10.43 16.17
N VAL A 176 -15.09 -9.70 15.74
CA VAL A 176 -15.07 -9.07 14.42
C VAL A 176 -15.19 -10.11 13.32
N ILE A 177 -14.36 -11.14 13.34
CA ILE A 177 -14.41 -12.22 12.35
C ILE A 177 -15.81 -12.83 12.36
N TYR A 178 -16.30 -13.24 13.55
CA TYR A 178 -17.57 -13.92 13.69
C TYR A 178 -18.76 -13.11 13.19
N ASN A 179 -18.79 -11.80 13.48
CA ASN A 179 -19.91 -10.93 13.14
C ASN A 179 -19.88 -10.43 11.68
N ARG A 180 -18.70 -10.36 11.07
CA ARG A 180 -18.53 -9.73 9.75
C ARG A 180 -18.33 -10.73 8.62
N VAL A 181 -17.89 -11.95 8.91
CA VAL A 181 -17.78 -13.02 7.91
C VAL A 181 -19.17 -13.38 7.38
N ASP A 182 -19.33 -13.34 6.04
CA ASP A 182 -20.63 -13.55 5.39
C ASP A 182 -20.37 -13.96 3.93
N ASN A 183 -20.79 -15.17 3.58
CA ASN A 183 -20.60 -15.69 2.22
C ASN A 183 -21.39 -14.96 1.14
N GLU A 184 -22.44 -14.21 1.52
CA GLU A 184 -23.25 -13.41 0.56
C GLU A 184 -22.56 -12.11 0.17
N LYS A 185 -21.62 -11.61 1.00
CA LYS A 185 -20.89 -10.37 0.72
C LYS A 185 -19.71 -10.60 -0.21
N PRO A 186 -19.32 -9.57 -0.97
CA PRO A 186 -18.06 -9.60 -1.71
C PRO A 186 -16.90 -9.94 -0.79
N PHE A 187 -16.00 -10.80 -1.26
CA PHE A 187 -14.79 -11.19 -0.54
C PHE A 187 -15.06 -11.75 0.89
N VAL A 188 -16.20 -12.43 1.06
CA VAL A 188 -16.64 -13.00 2.36
C VAL A 188 -16.78 -11.92 3.46
N GLY A 189 -17.09 -10.68 3.07
CA GLY A 189 -17.22 -9.54 3.98
C GLY A 189 -15.89 -8.88 4.35
N MET A 190 -14.76 -9.31 3.80
CA MET A 190 -13.48 -8.63 3.98
C MET A 190 -13.42 -7.35 3.15
N THR A 191 -12.80 -6.33 3.73
CA THR A 191 -12.61 -5.01 3.13
C THR A 191 -11.16 -4.74 2.75
N ASN A 192 -10.23 -5.51 3.32
CA ASN A 192 -8.80 -5.33 3.14
C ASN A 192 -8.09 -6.69 3.15
N PHE A 193 -7.38 -7.03 2.06
CA PHE A 193 -6.57 -8.25 1.95
C PHE A 193 -5.51 -8.07 0.87
N LYS A 194 -4.51 -8.97 0.85
CA LYS A 194 -3.43 -8.92 -0.14
C LYS A 194 -3.77 -9.74 -1.36
N GLY A 195 -3.56 -9.17 -2.56
CA GLY A 195 -3.76 -9.88 -3.83
C GLY A 195 -5.14 -9.67 -4.45
N ASN A 196 -5.42 -10.44 -5.49
CA ASN A 196 -6.64 -10.29 -6.29
C ASN A 196 -7.77 -11.25 -5.88
N TYR A 197 -7.49 -12.19 -5.00
CA TYR A 197 -8.45 -13.18 -4.49
C TYR A 197 -8.20 -13.47 -3.02
N VAL A 198 -9.27 -13.83 -2.34
CA VAL A 198 -9.28 -14.15 -0.91
C VAL A 198 -8.73 -15.54 -0.65
N THR A 199 -7.83 -15.67 0.31
CA THR A 199 -7.28 -16.94 0.74
C THR A 199 -7.87 -17.43 2.06
N LYS A 200 -7.68 -18.72 2.36
CA LYS A 200 -8.11 -19.30 3.64
C LYS A 200 -7.41 -18.66 4.85
N ASP A 201 -6.21 -18.13 4.67
CA ASP A 201 -5.48 -17.49 5.75
C ASP A 201 -5.92 -16.04 5.95
N ASP A 202 -6.31 -15.33 4.87
CA ASP A 202 -6.81 -13.97 4.98
C ASP A 202 -8.09 -13.89 5.85
N MET A 203 -8.98 -14.88 5.76
CA MET A 203 -10.23 -14.88 6.53
C MET A 203 -10.05 -15.03 8.04
N LYS A 204 -8.89 -15.51 8.50
CA LYS A 204 -8.58 -15.66 9.93
C LYS A 204 -8.07 -14.37 10.57
N ILE A 205 -7.81 -13.35 9.78
CA ILE A 205 -7.22 -12.08 10.20
C ILE A 205 -8.32 -11.07 10.44
N ALA A 206 -8.60 -10.70 11.69
CA ALA A 206 -9.64 -9.75 12.06
C ALA A 206 -9.48 -8.38 11.36
N LYS A 207 -8.23 -7.93 11.18
CA LYS A 207 -7.89 -6.68 10.51
C LYS A 207 -8.45 -6.59 9.09
N ASN A 208 -8.59 -7.71 8.39
CA ASN A 208 -9.11 -7.76 7.03
C ASN A 208 -10.60 -7.41 6.92
N TYR A 209 -11.33 -7.45 8.02
CA TYR A 209 -12.75 -7.10 8.10
C TYR A 209 -13.02 -5.68 8.59
N LEU A 210 -11.97 -4.87 8.82
CA LEU A 210 -12.10 -3.51 9.31
C LEU A 210 -12.32 -2.53 8.15
N SER A 211 -13.22 -1.56 8.35
CA SER A 211 -13.33 -0.43 7.45
C SER A 211 -12.04 0.41 7.47
N GLU A 212 -11.83 1.22 6.44
CA GLU A 212 -10.65 2.08 6.34
C GLU A 212 -10.48 2.99 7.57
N ILE A 213 -11.57 3.56 8.08
CA ILE A 213 -11.56 4.41 9.28
C ILE A 213 -11.21 3.61 10.53
N GLU A 214 -11.74 2.41 10.69
CA GLU A 214 -11.40 1.53 11.82
C GLU A 214 -9.94 1.11 11.76
N LEU A 215 -9.43 0.79 10.57
CA LEU A 215 -8.04 0.44 10.35
C LEU A 215 -7.10 1.60 10.70
N GLN A 216 -7.43 2.82 10.27
CA GLN A 216 -6.67 4.03 10.61
C GLN A 216 -6.65 4.28 12.11
N ARG A 217 -7.78 4.10 12.81
CA ARG A 217 -7.86 4.23 14.27
C ARG A 217 -7.02 3.17 14.99
N LEU A 218 -7.10 1.92 14.53
CA LEU A 218 -6.29 0.83 15.08
C LEU A 218 -4.80 1.13 14.93
N ASN A 219 -4.38 1.55 13.74
CA ASN A 219 -2.99 1.88 13.45
C ASN A 219 -2.47 3.04 14.30
N LEU A 220 -3.31 4.03 14.60
CA LEU A 220 -2.96 5.14 15.49
C LEU A 220 -2.79 4.68 16.94
N LEU A 221 -3.69 3.84 17.46
CA LEU A 221 -3.58 3.31 18.82
C LEU A 221 -2.34 2.42 18.97
N VAL A 222 -2.11 1.55 18.00
CA VAL A 222 -0.89 0.70 17.96
C VAL A 222 0.36 1.55 17.95
N SER A 223 0.45 2.55 17.06
CA SER A 223 1.63 3.42 16.98
C SER A 223 1.89 4.14 18.29
N GLY A 224 0.84 4.70 18.91
CA GLY A 224 0.99 5.40 20.19
C GLY A 224 1.45 4.47 21.33
N PHE A 225 0.98 3.22 21.37
CA PHE A 225 1.45 2.24 22.35
C PHE A 225 2.93 1.88 22.12
N LEU A 226 3.35 1.70 20.88
CA LEU A 226 4.74 1.41 20.55
C LEU A 226 5.66 2.62 20.83
N ASP A 227 5.20 3.85 20.56
CA ASP A 227 5.95 5.07 20.89
C ASP A 227 6.12 5.25 22.41
N PHE A 228 5.07 4.95 23.19
CA PHE A 228 5.15 4.92 24.65
C PHE A 228 6.17 3.87 25.13
N ALA A 229 6.14 2.68 24.58
CA ALA A 229 7.05 1.60 24.95
C ALA A 229 8.51 1.94 24.64
N GLU A 230 8.76 2.53 23.47
CA GLU A 230 10.09 3.01 23.08
C GLU A 230 10.59 4.08 24.06
N PHE A 231 9.73 4.99 24.48
CA PHE A 231 10.05 6.01 25.48
C PHE A 231 10.44 5.39 26.83
N GLN A 232 9.66 4.41 27.34
CA GLN A 232 9.98 3.73 28.60
C GLN A 232 11.32 2.98 28.52
N ALA A 233 11.60 2.38 27.38
CA ALA A 233 12.90 1.70 27.14
C ALA A 233 14.07 2.67 27.14
N LEU A 234 13.93 3.85 26.54
CA LEU A 234 14.95 4.91 26.56
C LEU A 234 15.22 5.44 27.96
N GLU A 235 14.18 5.61 28.79
CA GLU A 235 14.30 6.04 30.19
C GLU A 235 14.76 4.91 31.12
N MET A 236 14.96 3.69 30.62
CA MET A 236 15.33 2.49 31.38
C MET A 236 14.37 2.24 32.58
N ASN A 237 13.09 2.58 32.43
CA ASN A 237 12.09 2.37 33.46
C ASN A 237 11.72 0.88 33.52
N PRO A 238 11.94 0.19 34.66
CA PRO A 238 11.53 -1.20 34.79
C PRO A 238 10.01 -1.29 34.83
N MET A 239 9.43 -2.11 33.97
CA MET A 239 8.00 -2.34 33.91
C MET A 239 7.70 -3.83 34.05
N THR A 240 6.65 -4.16 34.79
CA THR A 240 6.10 -5.52 34.84
C THR A 240 5.08 -5.72 33.71
N MET A 241 4.70 -6.95 33.46
CA MET A 241 3.66 -7.30 32.49
C MET A 241 2.33 -6.63 32.80
N LYS A 242 2.03 -6.50 34.08
CA LYS A 242 0.84 -5.80 34.56
C LYS A 242 0.92 -4.30 34.24
N ASP A 243 2.06 -3.68 34.46
CA ASP A 243 2.26 -2.24 34.17
C ASP A 243 2.07 -1.95 32.66
N TRP A 244 2.50 -2.84 31.78
CA TRP A 244 2.27 -2.74 30.35
C TRP A 244 0.79 -2.78 29.97
N ILE A 245 -0.01 -3.64 30.62
CA ILE A 245 -1.45 -3.71 30.38
C ILE A 245 -2.13 -2.44 30.91
N GLU A 246 -1.76 -1.97 32.10
CA GLU A 246 -2.29 -0.75 32.70
C GLU A 246 -1.95 0.49 31.87
N ALA A 247 -0.73 0.58 31.32
CA ALA A 247 -0.32 1.63 30.42
C ALA A 247 -1.16 1.65 29.13
N LEU A 248 -1.43 0.50 28.55
CA LEU A 248 -2.31 0.37 27.38
C LEU A 248 -3.75 0.83 27.73
N ASP A 249 -4.28 0.41 28.87
CA ASP A 249 -5.63 0.81 29.31
C ASP A 249 -5.70 2.33 29.50
N ASN A 250 -4.71 2.93 30.16
CA ASN A 250 -4.61 4.38 30.35
C ASN A 250 -4.56 5.12 29.01
N GLN A 251 -3.83 4.61 28.04
CA GLN A 251 -3.78 5.19 26.70
C GLN A 251 -5.13 5.10 25.98
N ILE A 252 -5.82 3.95 26.08
CA ILE A 252 -7.16 3.78 25.49
C ILE A 252 -8.14 4.78 26.12
N ILE A 253 -8.09 4.97 27.45
CA ILE A 253 -8.92 5.95 28.19
C ILE A 253 -8.58 7.38 27.77
N ALA A 254 -7.30 7.71 27.64
CA ALA A 254 -6.86 9.04 27.16
C ALA A 254 -7.42 9.39 25.77
N HIS A 255 -7.62 8.39 24.93
CA HIS A 255 -8.29 8.53 23.62
C HIS A 255 -9.83 8.51 23.71
N LYS A 256 -10.39 8.56 24.93
CA LYS A 256 -11.85 8.51 25.19
C LYS A 256 -12.51 7.26 24.59
N ARG A 257 -11.82 6.11 24.68
CA ARG A 257 -12.30 4.83 24.20
C ARG A 257 -12.57 3.88 25.37
N LYS A 258 -13.43 2.88 25.11
CA LYS A 258 -13.77 1.86 26.11
C LYS A 258 -12.67 0.82 26.20
N VAL A 259 -12.35 0.42 27.40
CA VAL A 259 -11.41 -0.67 27.70
C VAL A 259 -12.16 -1.99 27.76
N LEU A 260 -11.58 -3.03 27.20
CA LEU A 260 -12.09 -4.39 27.35
C LEU A 260 -11.75 -4.91 28.75
N ILE A 261 -12.79 -5.28 29.51
CA ILE A 261 -12.66 -5.78 30.90
C ILE A 261 -12.59 -7.31 30.93
N ASP A 262 -13.28 -7.96 30.01
CA ASP A 262 -13.41 -9.43 29.93
C ASP A 262 -12.77 -10.02 28.65
N LYS A 263 -12.91 -11.31 28.47
CA LYS A 263 -12.33 -12.05 27.31
C LYS A 263 -13.15 -11.94 26.02
N GLY A 264 -14.27 -11.21 26.03
CA GLY A 264 -15.26 -11.22 24.96
C GLY A 264 -16.17 -12.45 25.00
N ARG A 265 -17.21 -12.45 24.12
CA ARG A 265 -18.27 -13.47 24.12
C ARG A 265 -18.00 -14.62 23.15
N ILE A 266 -17.16 -14.39 22.15
CA ILE A 266 -16.85 -15.36 21.09
C ILE A 266 -15.40 -15.79 21.22
N SER A 267 -15.19 -17.10 21.31
CA SER A 267 -13.84 -17.66 21.31
C SER A 267 -13.22 -17.64 19.90
N HIS A 268 -11.90 -17.59 19.84
CA HIS A 268 -11.18 -17.66 18.55
C HIS A 268 -11.58 -18.92 17.74
N LYS A 269 -11.74 -20.06 18.39
CA LYS A 269 -12.16 -21.31 17.75
C LYS A 269 -13.53 -21.17 17.06
N GLN A 270 -14.52 -20.61 17.76
CA GLN A 270 -15.87 -20.40 17.20
C GLN A 270 -15.83 -19.45 16.00
N ALA A 271 -15.02 -18.39 16.09
CA ALA A 271 -14.87 -17.43 14.98
C ALA A 271 -14.28 -18.10 13.73
N ILE A 272 -13.20 -18.87 13.91
CA ILE A 272 -12.54 -19.57 12.80
C ILE A 272 -13.44 -20.65 12.20
N GLU A 273 -14.14 -21.44 13.02
CA GLU A 273 -15.08 -22.46 12.53
C GLU A 273 -16.21 -21.86 11.68
N LYS A 274 -16.74 -20.70 12.09
CA LYS A 274 -17.73 -19.97 11.28
C LYS A 274 -17.09 -19.46 9.99
N ALA A 275 -15.92 -18.82 10.06
CA ALA A 275 -15.24 -18.28 8.91
C ALA A 275 -14.90 -19.36 7.86
N GLU A 276 -14.48 -20.55 8.31
CA GLU A 276 -14.20 -21.67 7.39
C GLU A 276 -15.47 -22.17 6.69
N LYS A 277 -16.61 -22.22 7.38
CA LYS A 277 -17.89 -22.59 6.77
C LYS A 277 -18.33 -21.56 5.72
N GLU A 278 -18.33 -20.29 6.09
CA GLU A 278 -18.71 -19.21 5.18
C GLU A 278 -17.79 -19.16 3.94
N PHE A 279 -16.48 -19.32 4.13
CA PHE A 279 -15.51 -19.34 3.06
C PHE A 279 -15.70 -20.54 2.11
N ALA A 280 -16.03 -21.72 2.64
CA ALA A 280 -16.27 -22.90 1.82
C ALA A 280 -17.47 -22.69 0.87
N ILE A 281 -18.57 -22.06 1.38
CA ILE A 281 -19.76 -21.71 0.58
C ILE A 281 -19.39 -20.66 -0.47
N TYR A 282 -18.71 -19.60 -0.07
CA TYR A 282 -18.24 -18.54 -0.98
C TYR A 282 -17.38 -19.10 -2.09
N ARG A 283 -16.37 -19.90 -1.75
CA ARG A 283 -15.44 -20.48 -2.73
C ARG A 283 -16.17 -21.40 -3.74
N LYS A 284 -17.13 -22.19 -3.27
CA LYS A 284 -17.93 -23.03 -4.16
C LYS A 284 -18.71 -22.17 -5.17
N ARG A 285 -19.37 -21.11 -4.70
CA ARG A 285 -20.11 -20.17 -5.56
C ARG A 285 -19.19 -19.48 -6.56
N GLU A 286 -18.01 -18.99 -6.13
CA GLU A 286 -17.03 -18.36 -7.03
C GLU A 286 -16.52 -19.33 -8.10
N MET A 287 -16.27 -20.59 -7.72
CA MET A 287 -15.87 -21.63 -8.68
C MET A 287 -16.98 -21.95 -9.69
N ASP A 288 -18.24 -21.99 -9.25
CA ASP A 288 -19.39 -22.22 -10.11
C ASP A 288 -19.61 -21.05 -11.09
N LEU A 289 -19.22 -19.83 -10.72
CA LEU A 289 -19.27 -18.62 -11.56
C LEU A 289 -18.08 -18.52 -12.54
N LEU A 290 -16.95 -19.15 -12.22
CA LEU A 290 -15.80 -19.22 -13.10
C LEU A 290 -16.06 -20.28 -14.18
N GLU A 291 -16.78 -19.89 -15.25
CA GLU A 291 -16.69 -20.66 -16.49
C GLU A 291 -15.23 -20.71 -16.93
N SER A 292 -14.67 -21.92 -17.04
CA SER A 292 -13.32 -22.08 -17.56
C SER A 292 -13.27 -21.51 -18.99
N ASP A 293 -12.12 -20.98 -19.41
CA ASP A 293 -11.96 -20.51 -20.78
C ASP A 293 -12.21 -21.65 -21.80
N PHE A 294 -12.01 -22.87 -21.34
CA PHE A 294 -12.37 -24.09 -22.08
C PHE A 294 -13.90 -24.23 -22.25
N ASP A 295 -14.70 -23.99 -21.21
CA ASP A 295 -16.16 -24.06 -21.30
C ASP A 295 -16.73 -22.96 -22.20
N LYS A 296 -16.14 -21.76 -22.15
CA LYS A 296 -16.50 -20.65 -23.07
C LYS A 296 -16.22 -21.00 -24.52
N GLU A 297 -15.08 -21.67 -24.80
CA GLU A 297 -14.69 -22.08 -26.15
C GLU A 297 -15.57 -23.24 -26.64
N ILE A 298 -15.93 -24.19 -25.77
CA ILE A 298 -16.90 -25.25 -26.10
C ILE A 298 -18.28 -24.67 -26.45
N LYS A 299 -18.77 -23.70 -25.68
CA LYS A 299 -20.02 -23.00 -26.01
C LYS A 299 -19.94 -22.30 -27.36
N ARG A 300 -18.85 -21.56 -27.61
CA ARG A 300 -18.61 -20.91 -28.93
C ARG A 300 -18.58 -21.91 -30.10
N LEU A 301 -17.99 -23.07 -29.91
CA LEU A 301 -17.94 -24.10 -30.95
C LEU A 301 -19.30 -24.75 -31.18
N LYS A 302 -20.11 -24.95 -30.13
CA LYS A 302 -21.49 -25.44 -30.24
C LYS A 302 -22.38 -24.45 -30.97
N ASP A 303 -22.35 -23.18 -30.60
CA ASP A 303 -23.10 -22.10 -31.24
C ASP A 303 -22.73 -21.92 -32.73
N LYS A 304 -21.48 -22.18 -33.12
CA LYS A 304 -21.06 -22.17 -34.53
C LYS A 304 -21.58 -23.35 -35.32
N ASN A 305 -21.70 -24.51 -34.71
CA ASN A 305 -22.23 -25.71 -35.35
C ASN A 305 -23.76 -25.63 -35.55
N ASP A 306 -24.49 -25.03 -34.58
CA ASP A 306 -25.93 -24.86 -34.67
C ASP A 306 -26.36 -23.76 -35.66
N ASN A 307 -25.45 -22.84 -36.01
CA ASN A 307 -25.69 -21.76 -36.98
C ASN A 307 -25.21 -22.08 -38.41
N ASN A 308 -24.80 -23.32 -38.71
CA ASN A 308 -24.45 -23.76 -40.05
C ASN A 308 -25.36 -24.92 -40.49
N PRO A 309 -26.62 -24.66 -40.90
CA PRO A 309 -27.49 -25.69 -41.49
C PRO A 309 -26.96 -25.97 -42.89
N ASN A 310 -26.65 -27.23 -43.19
CA ASN A 310 -26.40 -27.75 -44.52
C ASN A 310 -27.57 -27.44 -45.47
#